data_f1ec1a54724f472aa6d1ed7085e52767
#
_entry.id   f1ec1a54724f472aa6d1ed7085e52767
#
_cell.length_a   1.000
_cell.length_b   1.000
_cell.length_c   1.000
_cell.angle_alpha   90.00
_cell.angle_beta   90.00
_cell.angle_gamma   90.00
#
_symmetry.space_group_name_H-M   'P 1'
#
loop_
_entity.id
_entity.type
_entity.pdbx_description
1 polymer ?
#
loop_
_entity_poly.entity_id
_entity_poly.type
_entity_poly.pdbx_seq_one_letter_code
_entity_poly.pdbx_strand_id
1 'polypeptide(L)'
;AGVAAALSLGMAFSASAQCVNKSGEGTNSTADGAKFQAWEAVLQATDWGSWASWMAGPQKIGTAPGYKVSKVRVTCKAGGLGQSCRAFATLCK
;
A
#
# COMPACT_ATOMS: atom_id res chain seq x y z
N ALA A 1 -5.18 37.19 17.74
CA ALA A 1 -6.08 36.43 17.96
C ALA A 1 -6.56 35.57 16.85
N GLY A 2 -7.08 36.13 15.98
CA GLY A 2 -7.62 35.29 14.98
C GLY A 2 -6.69 34.29 14.45
N VAL A 3 -5.58 34.51 14.66
CA VAL A 3 -4.65 33.60 14.30
C VAL A 3 -4.88 32.23 14.70
N ALA A 4 -5.06 32.10 15.89
CA ALA A 4 -5.21 30.81 16.39
C ALA A 4 -6.26 30.08 15.60
N ALA A 5 -7.21 30.72 15.34
CA ALA A 5 -8.27 30.06 14.67
C ALA A 5 -7.81 29.42 13.41
N ALA A 6 -7.08 30.10 12.75
CA ALA A 6 -6.68 29.61 11.50
C ALA A 6 -6.07 28.29 11.60
N LEU A 7 -5.32 28.15 12.54
CA LEU A 7 -4.67 26.96 12.59
C LEU A 7 -5.49 25.86 12.84
N SER A 8 -6.35 26.03 13.62
CA SER A 8 -7.11 24.90 13.99
C SER A 8 -7.71 24.34 12.77
N LEU A 9 -8.01 25.13 11.83
CA LEU A 9 -8.57 24.56 10.72
C LEU A 9 -7.73 23.62 10.05
N GLY A 10 -6.59 23.99 9.89
CA GLY A 10 -5.75 23.16 9.16
C GLY A 10 -5.70 21.81 9.72
N MET A 11 -5.77 21.74 10.94
CA MET A 11 -5.63 20.47 11.50
C MET A 11 -6.70 19.56 11.19
N ALA A 12 -7.81 20.01 11.29
CA ALA A 12 -8.95 19.21 11.10
C ALA A 12 -8.84 18.49 9.76
N PHE A 13 -8.38 19.15 8.80
CA PHE A 13 -8.31 18.51 7.57
C PHE A 13 -7.26 17.54 7.46
N SER A 14 -6.14 17.85 7.89
CA SER A 14 -5.05 16.96 7.68
C SER A 14 -5.35 15.63 8.30
N ALA A 15 -6.05 15.60 9.33
CA ALA A 15 -6.33 14.35 9.99
C ALA A 15 -7.10 13.40 9.09
N SER A 16 -7.91 13.90 8.24
CA SER A 16 -8.71 13.04 7.41
C SER A 16 -8.11 12.76 6.06
N ALA A 17 -7.04 13.39 5.77
CA ALA A 17 -6.47 13.23 4.45
C ALA A 17 -5.11 12.56 4.39
N GLN A 18 -4.89 11.63 5.24
CA GLN A 18 -3.59 11.00 5.24
C GLN A 18 -3.50 9.91 4.21
N CYS A 19 -2.79 10.18 3.18
CA CYS A 19 -2.56 9.20 2.13
C CYS A 19 -1.07 9.09 1.86
N VAL A 20 -0.62 7.90 1.55
CA VAL A 20 0.76 7.66 1.15
C VAL A 20 0.79 6.86 -0.14
N ASN A 21 1.79 7.08 -0.94
CA ASN A 21 2.00 6.32 -2.16
C ASN A 21 3.14 5.36 -1.89
N LYS A 22 2.92 4.09 -2.14
CA LYS A 22 3.93 3.08 -1.88
C LYS A 22 4.06 2.13 -3.06
N SER A 23 5.24 1.59 -3.22
CA SER A 23 5.48 0.59 -4.25
C SER A 23 6.28 -0.55 -3.63
N GLY A 24 6.20 -1.70 -4.23
CA GLY A 24 6.94 -2.88 -3.78
C GLY A 24 7.26 -3.77 -4.96
N GLU A 25 8.24 -4.62 -4.79
CA GLU A 25 8.66 -5.55 -5.83
C GLU A 25 8.67 -6.96 -5.32
N GLY A 26 8.40 -7.89 -6.18
CA GLY A 26 8.44 -9.31 -5.85
C GLY A 26 8.94 -10.11 -7.03
N THR A 27 9.61 -11.20 -6.75
CA THR A 27 10.15 -12.09 -7.77
C THR A 27 9.78 -13.51 -7.38
N ASN A 28 9.31 -14.29 -8.35
CA ASN A 28 8.90 -15.64 -8.07
C ASN A 28 8.90 -16.42 -9.40
N SER A 29 8.80 -17.74 -9.33
CA SER A 29 8.73 -18.54 -10.52
C SER A 29 7.43 -18.31 -11.29
N THR A 30 6.37 -17.85 -10.60
CA THR A 30 5.09 -17.57 -11.23
C THR A 30 4.74 -16.11 -11.09
N ALA A 31 3.94 -15.60 -12.02
CA ALA A 31 3.49 -14.22 -11.97
C ALA A 31 2.63 -13.99 -10.71
N ASP A 32 1.77 -14.94 -10.36
CA ASP A 32 0.90 -14.77 -9.20
C ASP A 32 1.73 -14.70 -7.92
N GLY A 33 2.76 -15.53 -7.78
CA GLY A 33 3.62 -15.48 -6.62
C GLY A 33 4.40 -14.17 -6.54
N ALA A 34 4.86 -13.67 -7.69
CA ALA A 34 5.59 -12.41 -7.73
C ALA A 34 4.67 -11.24 -7.39
N LYS A 35 3.40 -11.28 -7.82
CA LYS A 35 2.45 -10.21 -7.49
C LYS A 35 2.15 -10.23 -6.00
N PHE A 36 2.04 -11.41 -5.42
CA PHE A 36 1.76 -11.56 -3.99
C PHE A 36 2.90 -10.92 -3.22
N GLN A 37 4.14 -11.25 -3.57
CA GLN A 37 5.29 -10.69 -2.89
C GLN A 37 5.41 -9.18 -3.08
N ALA A 38 5.08 -8.69 -4.26
CA ALA A 38 5.12 -7.27 -4.54
C ALA A 38 4.10 -6.52 -3.66
N TRP A 39 2.90 -7.08 -3.50
CA TRP A 39 1.89 -6.46 -2.68
C TRP A 39 2.26 -6.53 -1.20
N GLU A 40 2.84 -7.66 -0.78
CA GLU A 40 3.34 -7.80 0.57
C GLU A 40 4.34 -6.70 0.87
N ALA A 41 5.24 -6.41 -0.05
CA ALA A 41 6.23 -5.38 0.12
C ALA A 41 5.59 -3.98 0.28
N VAL A 42 4.50 -3.72 -0.43
CA VAL A 42 3.79 -2.46 -0.31
C VAL A 42 3.23 -2.35 1.11
N LEU A 43 2.65 -3.41 1.65
CA LEU A 43 2.06 -3.37 2.97
C LEU A 43 3.13 -3.23 4.05
N GLN A 44 4.23 -3.94 3.90
CA GLN A 44 5.31 -3.85 4.86
C GLN A 44 5.95 -2.46 4.88
N ALA A 45 6.00 -1.80 3.74
CA ALA A 45 6.52 -0.45 3.65
C ALA A 45 5.54 0.58 4.21
N THR A 46 4.29 0.20 4.39
CA THR A 46 3.25 1.11 4.86
C THR A 46 3.01 0.93 6.35
N ASP A 47 2.74 -0.28 6.79
CA ASP A 47 2.31 -0.53 8.15
C ASP A 47 2.38 -2.03 8.44
N TRP A 48 3.25 -2.42 9.34
CA TRP A 48 3.40 -3.83 9.70
C TRP A 48 2.12 -4.42 10.28
N GLY A 49 1.31 -3.62 10.98
CA GLY A 49 0.05 -4.08 11.51
C GLY A 49 -0.94 -4.43 10.41
N SER A 50 -0.96 -3.62 9.35
CA SER A 50 -1.83 -3.87 8.23
C SER A 50 -1.36 -5.15 7.51
N TRP A 51 -0.06 -5.31 7.35
CA TRP A 51 0.50 -6.51 6.73
C TRP A 51 0.12 -7.75 7.53
N ALA A 52 0.27 -7.70 8.85
CA ALA A 52 -0.04 -8.85 9.70
C ALA A 52 -1.52 -9.23 9.61
N SER A 53 -2.41 -8.24 9.59
CA SER A 53 -3.83 -8.50 9.48
C SER A 53 -4.16 -9.08 8.10
N TRP A 54 -3.47 -8.61 7.08
CA TRP A 54 -3.68 -9.09 5.72
C TRP A 54 -3.23 -10.54 5.62
N MET A 55 -2.11 -10.88 6.23
CA MET A 55 -1.62 -12.25 6.21
C MET A 55 -2.57 -13.20 6.94
N ALA A 56 -3.25 -12.72 7.95
CA ALA A 56 -4.20 -13.52 8.70
C ALA A 56 -5.57 -13.61 8.01
N GLY A 57 -5.79 -12.83 7.01
CA GLY A 57 -7.08 -12.78 6.32
C GLY A 57 -7.02 -13.38 4.92
N PRO A 58 -7.88 -12.94 4.02
CA PRO A 58 -7.96 -13.47 2.67
C PRO A 58 -6.77 -13.21 1.76
N GLN A 59 -5.87 -12.35 2.16
CA GLN A 59 -4.67 -12.06 1.39
C GLN A 59 -4.95 -11.62 -0.05
N LYS A 60 -5.89 -10.71 -0.20
CA LYS A 60 -6.26 -10.25 -1.51
C LYS A 60 -5.38 -9.09 -1.95
N ILE A 61 -4.74 -9.22 -3.11
CA ILE A 61 -3.91 -8.16 -3.66
C ILE A 61 -4.77 -6.94 -3.93
N GLY A 62 -4.30 -5.78 -3.52
CA GLY A 62 -5.05 -4.53 -3.68
C GLY A 62 -5.83 -4.13 -2.45
N THR A 63 -5.74 -4.91 -1.37
CA THR A 63 -6.41 -4.56 -0.11
C THR A 63 -5.39 -4.38 0.98
N ALA A 64 -5.66 -3.48 1.89
CA ALA A 64 -4.79 -3.21 3.03
C ALA A 64 -5.66 -2.94 4.25
N PRO A 65 -5.71 -3.87 5.21
CA PRO A 65 -6.54 -3.68 6.40
C PRO A 65 -6.25 -2.34 7.09
N GLY A 66 -7.30 -1.60 7.37
CA GLY A 66 -7.18 -0.30 8.00
C GLY A 66 -6.98 0.87 7.05
N TYR A 67 -6.88 0.60 5.75
CA TYR A 67 -6.68 1.64 4.77
C TYR A 67 -7.66 1.56 3.61
N LYS A 68 -7.89 2.71 2.97
CA LYS A 68 -8.62 2.74 1.73
C LYS A 68 -7.55 2.74 0.66
N VAL A 69 -7.62 1.80 -0.24
CA VAL A 69 -6.61 1.64 -1.28
C VAL A 69 -7.16 2.08 -2.64
N SER A 70 -6.38 2.86 -3.35
CA SER A 70 -6.77 3.30 -4.68
C SER A 70 -5.55 3.32 -5.59
N LYS A 71 -5.79 3.53 -6.87
CA LYS A 71 -4.72 3.63 -7.87
C LYS A 71 -3.78 2.44 -7.84
N VAL A 72 -4.33 1.25 -7.68
CA VAL A 72 -3.53 0.04 -7.65
C VAL A 72 -3.04 -0.28 -9.05
N ARG A 73 -1.75 -0.51 -9.19
CA ARG A 73 -1.17 -0.96 -10.45
C ARG A 73 -0.17 -2.05 -10.16
N VAL A 74 -0.27 -3.14 -10.89
CA VAL A 74 0.64 -4.25 -10.76
C VAL A 74 1.14 -4.61 -12.15
N THR A 75 2.43 -4.54 -12.36
CA THR A 75 3.02 -4.86 -13.65
C THR A 75 4.07 -5.94 -13.46
N CYS A 76 4.16 -6.86 -14.37
CA CYS A 76 5.09 -7.96 -14.30
C CYS A 76 5.87 -8.12 -15.60
N LYS A 77 7.08 -8.65 -15.49
CA LYS A 77 7.88 -8.95 -16.67
C LYS A 77 8.75 -10.15 -16.35
N ALA A 78 9.23 -10.81 -17.34
CA ALA A 78 10.12 -11.95 -17.16
C ALA A 78 11.43 -11.44 -16.58
N GLY A 79 11.98 -12.13 -15.61
CA GLY A 79 13.22 -11.72 -15.00
C GLY A 79 13.49 -12.48 -13.72
N GLY A 80 14.70 -12.44 -13.25
CA GLY A 80 15.07 -13.14 -12.05
C GLY A 80 14.81 -14.63 -12.16
N LEU A 81 14.06 -15.15 -11.23
CA LEU A 81 13.77 -16.57 -11.19
C LEU A 81 12.57 -16.96 -12.05
N GLY A 82 12.06 -16.09 -12.82
CA GLY A 82 10.91 -16.37 -13.68
C GLY A 82 10.12 -15.12 -13.96
N GLN A 83 9.51 -14.54 -12.93
CA GLN A 83 8.72 -13.33 -13.08
C GLN A 83 9.12 -12.30 -12.03
N SER A 84 9.16 -11.06 -12.42
CA SER A 84 9.42 -9.96 -11.52
C SER A 84 8.27 -8.98 -11.64
N CYS A 85 7.60 -8.69 -10.54
CA CYS A 85 6.45 -7.80 -10.54
C CYS A 85 6.69 -6.60 -9.66
N ARG A 86 6.04 -5.49 -10.01
CA ARG A 86 6.06 -4.29 -9.19
C ARG A 86 4.62 -3.90 -8.92
N ALA A 87 4.31 -3.62 -7.68
CA ALA A 87 2.99 -3.14 -7.29
C ALA A 87 3.10 -1.70 -6.83
N PHE A 88 2.07 -0.93 -7.08
CA PHE A 88 2.00 0.47 -6.66
C PHE A 88 0.58 0.73 -6.19
N ALA A 89 0.44 1.51 -5.15
CA ALA A 89 -0.89 1.91 -4.68
C ALA A 89 -0.83 3.18 -3.85
N THR A 90 -1.97 3.84 -3.74
CA THR A 90 -2.17 4.95 -2.83
C THR A 90 -3.00 4.39 -1.67
N LEU A 91 -2.50 4.55 -0.45
CA LEU A 91 -3.18 4.03 0.72
C LEU A 91 -3.54 5.20 1.63
N CYS A 92 -4.81 5.32 1.98
CA CYS A 92 -5.32 6.43 2.78
C CYS A 92 -5.95 5.93 4.07
N LYS A 93 -5.76 6.67 5.12
CA LYS A 93 -6.37 6.36 6.40
C LYS A 93 -7.53 7.26 6.72
#